data_d1318dc2a66a4b43218741accb877790
#
_entry.id   d1318dc2a66a4b43218741accb877790
#
_cell.length_a   1.000
_cell.length_b   1.000
_cell.length_c   1.000
_cell.angle_alpha   90.00
_cell.angle_beta   90.00
_cell.angle_gamma   90.00
#
_symmetry.space_group_name_H-M   'P 1'
#
loop_
_entity.id
_entity.type
_entity.pdbx_description
1 polymer ?
#
loop_
_entity_poly.entity_id
_entity_poly.type
_entity_poly.pdbx_seq_one_letter_code
_entity_poly.pdbx_strand_id
1 'polypeptide(L)'
;MPLSRLSLAILSVLAGAPAFADDSGVDLDQGWNQTQKTAWLEAGQGSRMLPLAWLVALEQRASEEPLMSDALIRQYGYVPHTLGGSSVKVVQGYAVDRSDDSDLTFTKLRWKALQGSREPWVGPTCSMCHTSHISYQGTQLTVYGGQTMGDLAGFQLEILGALQSTRADTAKFERFARKVLGADGLVSGYNDANKARLQAALDATIVRLRDGSHFNLPHDPEFGPGRLDAIGSIFNSVGYELHADEQIYGAEDAPVSYPFLWNVPQLDRVQWTGFNPNHINVVDIDNRKFDVGALARNAGEAVGVFADVKVLSPIQSALHIGYPSSINVDNLIRIEDQLGQLKPPAWPNQLFGAPEPARVAEGRELYRQHCSSCHTPLDRNDLRTPVKTVLTHLQARGEVAPIGTDPWTACNSIAQLKTGYVRGKPYLSFVGTGQRGFYGKQAYAVDVLQEVVVQALAARGLSVALGAFQTAALGIFDGQLPPLISPVPDS
;
A
#
# COMPACT_ATOMS: atom_id res chain seq x y z
N MET A 1 51.11 -16.59 40.55
CA MET A 1 49.80 -17.23 40.35
C MET A 1 49.20 -16.66 39.07
N PRO A 2 49.04 -17.43 37.99
CA PRO A 2 48.50 -16.93 36.71
C PRO A 2 47.00 -17.08 36.69
N LEU A 3 46.31 -16.03 36.23
CA LEU A 3 44.89 -15.99 35.98
C LEU A 3 44.57 -16.73 34.66
N SER A 4 43.75 -17.76 34.76
CA SER A 4 43.26 -18.56 33.63
C SER A 4 42.23 -17.74 32.84
N ARG A 5 42.46 -17.63 31.51
CA ARG A 5 41.49 -17.11 30.57
C ARG A 5 40.41 -18.17 30.30
N LEU A 6 39.19 -17.90 30.68
CA LEU A 6 38.02 -18.66 30.29
C LEU A 6 37.61 -18.19 28.90
N SER A 7 37.79 -19.05 27.88
CA SER A 7 37.29 -18.83 26.54
C SER A 7 35.81 -19.21 26.49
N LEU A 8 34.93 -18.23 26.31
CA LEU A 8 33.49 -18.43 26.06
C LEU A 8 33.31 -18.81 24.60
N ALA A 9 33.04 -20.09 24.31
CA ALA A 9 32.64 -20.54 23.00
C ALA A 9 31.17 -20.17 22.78
N ILE A 10 30.92 -19.18 21.92
CA ILE A 10 29.55 -18.86 21.42
C ILE A 10 29.18 -19.93 20.41
N LEU A 11 28.33 -20.85 20.81
CA LEU A 11 27.66 -21.78 19.90
C LEU A 11 26.60 -21.00 19.10
N SER A 12 26.92 -20.57 17.90
CA SER A 12 25.94 -20.06 16.95
C SER A 12 25.05 -21.23 16.47
N VAL A 13 23.88 -21.35 17.04
CA VAL A 13 22.82 -22.19 16.51
C VAL A 13 22.35 -21.53 15.21
N LEU A 14 22.85 -22.02 14.09
CA LEU A 14 22.24 -21.75 12.78
C LEU A 14 20.85 -22.42 12.80
N ALA A 15 19.82 -21.66 13.17
CA ALA A 15 18.46 -22.05 12.89
C ALA A 15 18.31 -22.09 11.37
N GLY A 16 18.34 -23.27 10.78
CA GLY A 16 18.07 -23.48 9.37
C GLY A 16 16.68 -22.90 9.07
N ALA A 17 16.62 -21.91 8.18
CA ALA A 17 15.34 -21.44 7.67
C ALA A 17 14.59 -22.62 7.05
N PRO A 18 13.31 -22.84 7.39
CA PRO A 18 12.55 -23.94 6.81
C PRO A 18 12.50 -23.77 5.29
N ALA A 19 12.89 -24.81 4.57
CA ALA A 19 12.70 -24.88 3.13
C ALA A 19 11.19 -24.87 2.89
N PHE A 20 10.68 -23.83 2.24
CA PHE A 20 9.30 -23.80 1.80
C PHE A 20 9.18 -24.79 0.64
N ALA A 21 8.44 -25.85 0.85
CA ALA A 21 8.13 -26.82 -0.19
C ALA A 21 7.14 -26.19 -1.20
N ASP A 22 7.22 -26.70 -2.42
CA ASP A 22 6.34 -26.38 -3.53
C ASP A 22 4.85 -26.47 -3.12
N ASP A 23 3.97 -25.76 -3.81
CA ASP A 23 2.56 -25.44 -3.54
C ASP A 23 1.60 -26.65 -3.32
N SER A 24 2.00 -27.61 -2.48
CA SER A 24 1.13 -28.68 -1.96
C SER A 24 0.37 -28.24 -0.70
N GLY A 25 0.07 -26.96 -0.60
CA GLY A 25 -0.58 -26.37 0.56
C GLY A 25 -2.03 -26.82 0.70
N VAL A 26 -2.50 -26.87 1.95
CA VAL A 26 -3.90 -27.15 2.26
C VAL A 26 -4.76 -25.97 1.78
N ASP A 27 -5.75 -26.24 0.95
CA ASP A 27 -6.75 -25.25 0.55
C ASP A 27 -7.67 -24.92 1.73
N LEU A 28 -7.72 -23.63 2.10
CA LEU A 28 -8.55 -23.11 3.18
C LEU A 28 -9.98 -22.76 2.74
N ASP A 29 -10.39 -23.20 1.56
CA ASP A 29 -11.74 -23.00 1.01
C ASP A 29 -12.22 -21.55 1.12
N GLN A 30 -11.41 -20.60 0.69
CA GLN A 30 -11.75 -19.17 0.74
C GLN A 30 -12.64 -18.71 -0.43
N GLY A 31 -13.23 -19.63 -1.19
CA GLY A 31 -14.15 -19.34 -2.27
C GLY A 31 -13.51 -19.01 -3.62
N TRP A 32 -12.20 -18.80 -3.68
CA TRP A 32 -11.49 -18.52 -4.92
C TRP A 32 -10.95 -19.80 -5.59
N ASN A 33 -11.09 -19.85 -6.92
CA ASN A 33 -10.44 -20.87 -7.73
C ASN A 33 -8.98 -20.48 -8.02
N GLN A 34 -8.20 -21.38 -8.64
CA GLN A 34 -6.77 -21.15 -8.90
C GLN A 34 -6.51 -19.93 -9.79
N THR A 35 -7.36 -19.68 -10.79
CA THR A 35 -7.24 -18.49 -11.65
C THR A 35 -7.39 -17.19 -10.84
N GLN A 36 -8.36 -17.16 -9.92
CA GLN A 36 -8.57 -16.00 -9.04
C GLN A 36 -7.41 -15.83 -8.05
N LYS A 37 -6.89 -16.92 -7.49
CA LYS A 37 -5.71 -16.89 -6.61
C LYS A 37 -4.48 -16.32 -7.32
N THR A 38 -4.20 -16.79 -8.54
CA THR A 38 -3.11 -16.25 -9.37
C THR A 38 -3.33 -14.78 -9.74
N ALA A 39 -4.55 -14.44 -10.17
CA ALA A 39 -4.90 -13.06 -10.51
C ALA A 39 -4.72 -12.11 -9.32
N TRP A 40 -5.07 -12.53 -8.10
CA TRP A 40 -4.83 -11.76 -6.88
C TRP A 40 -3.37 -11.45 -6.63
N LEU A 41 -2.49 -12.43 -6.82
CA LEU A 41 -1.05 -12.26 -6.58
C LEU A 41 -0.37 -11.33 -7.61
N GLU A 42 -0.94 -11.21 -8.81
CA GLU A 42 -0.34 -10.50 -9.94
C GLU A 42 -1.13 -9.25 -10.37
N ALA A 43 -2.23 -8.91 -9.70
CA ALA A 43 -3.06 -7.77 -10.05
C ALA A 43 -2.35 -6.44 -9.72
N GLY A 44 -1.71 -5.84 -10.70
CA GLY A 44 -1.08 -4.53 -10.55
C GLY A 44 -2.10 -3.42 -10.34
N GLN A 45 -1.92 -2.62 -9.32
CA GLN A 45 -2.75 -1.44 -9.00
C GLN A 45 -2.21 -0.13 -9.60
N GLY A 46 -1.08 -0.20 -10.31
CA GLY A 46 -0.40 0.96 -10.88
C GLY A 46 0.81 1.43 -10.08
N SER A 47 1.24 0.65 -9.09
CA SER A 47 2.46 0.94 -8.32
C SER A 47 3.71 0.85 -9.20
N ARG A 48 4.57 1.88 -9.12
CA ARG A 48 5.80 2.04 -9.89
C ARG A 48 6.96 2.42 -8.97
N MET A 49 7.43 1.45 -8.20
CA MET A 49 8.52 1.69 -7.25
C MET A 49 9.87 1.77 -7.96
N LEU A 50 10.18 0.76 -8.79
CA LEU A 50 11.43 0.69 -9.56
C LEU A 50 11.18 0.17 -10.98
N PRO A 51 12.02 0.53 -11.97
CA PRO A 51 12.08 -0.18 -13.24
C PRO A 51 12.40 -1.66 -12.99
N LEU A 52 11.68 -2.57 -13.65
CA LEU A 52 11.90 -4.01 -13.49
C LEU A 52 13.34 -4.41 -13.81
N ALA A 53 13.92 -3.83 -14.86
CA ALA A 53 15.31 -4.09 -15.24
C ALA A 53 16.31 -3.70 -14.14
N TRP A 54 16.00 -2.66 -13.37
CA TRP A 54 16.85 -2.23 -12.25
C TRP A 54 16.69 -3.18 -11.06
N LEU A 55 15.47 -3.54 -10.69
CA LEU A 55 15.21 -4.45 -9.58
C LEU A 55 15.96 -5.78 -9.76
N VAL A 56 15.95 -6.31 -10.98
CA VAL A 56 16.65 -7.57 -11.31
C VAL A 56 18.17 -7.40 -11.35
N ALA A 57 18.67 -6.22 -11.72
CA ALA A 57 20.11 -5.94 -11.84
C ALA A 57 20.77 -5.57 -10.51
N LEU A 58 20.01 -5.07 -9.54
CA LEU A 58 20.52 -4.62 -8.26
C LEU A 58 21.10 -5.76 -7.43
N GLU A 59 22.19 -5.44 -6.76
CA GLU A 59 22.81 -6.26 -5.72
C GLU A 59 22.37 -5.76 -4.34
N GLN A 60 22.42 -6.63 -3.34
CA GLN A 60 22.11 -6.29 -1.95
C GLN A 60 23.01 -5.16 -1.46
N ARG A 61 22.54 -4.41 -0.48
CA ARG A 61 23.25 -3.24 0.07
C ARG A 61 24.71 -3.52 0.44
N ALA A 62 24.98 -4.66 1.09
CA ALA A 62 26.28 -4.99 1.66
C ALA A 62 27.03 -6.12 0.95
N SER A 63 26.51 -6.67 -0.17
CA SER A 63 27.13 -7.77 -0.90
C SER A 63 26.93 -7.65 -2.40
N GLU A 64 27.48 -8.59 -3.18
CA GLU A 64 27.26 -8.76 -4.62
C GLU A 64 26.10 -9.71 -4.94
N GLU A 65 25.47 -10.29 -3.92
CA GLU A 65 24.31 -11.16 -4.11
C GLU A 65 23.12 -10.38 -4.70
N PRO A 66 22.30 -11.00 -5.54
CA PRO A 66 21.11 -10.34 -6.10
C PRO A 66 20.18 -9.82 -5.01
N LEU A 67 19.65 -8.61 -5.18
CA LEU A 67 18.65 -8.04 -4.28
C LEU A 67 17.41 -8.94 -4.17
N MET A 68 16.95 -9.52 -5.28
CA MET A 68 15.80 -10.44 -5.30
C MET A 68 16.22 -11.91 -5.08
N SER A 69 17.20 -12.16 -4.19
CA SER A 69 17.52 -13.52 -3.77
C SER A 69 16.44 -14.11 -2.86
N ASP A 70 16.20 -15.41 -2.96
CA ASP A 70 15.24 -16.11 -2.11
C ASP A 70 15.55 -15.93 -0.61
N ALA A 71 16.84 -15.90 -0.27
CA ALA A 71 17.30 -15.73 1.11
C ALA A 71 16.92 -14.36 1.67
N LEU A 72 17.18 -13.28 0.91
CA LEU A 72 16.85 -11.93 1.35
C LEU A 72 15.34 -11.71 1.45
N ILE A 73 14.58 -12.17 0.46
CA ILE A 73 13.12 -12.06 0.46
C ILE A 73 12.54 -12.72 1.72
N ARG A 74 13.02 -13.93 2.05
CA ARG A 74 12.59 -14.67 3.26
C ARG A 74 13.05 -14.03 4.56
N GLN A 75 14.21 -13.38 4.57
CA GLN A 75 14.72 -12.65 5.73
C GLN A 75 13.74 -11.56 6.18
N TYR A 76 13.07 -10.90 5.23
CA TYR A 76 12.04 -9.90 5.52
C TYR A 76 10.63 -10.49 5.66
N GLY A 77 10.48 -11.81 5.78
CA GLY A 77 9.20 -12.48 6.03
C GLY A 77 8.31 -12.63 4.79
N TYR A 78 8.85 -12.40 3.60
CA TYR A 78 8.11 -12.56 2.34
C TYR A 78 8.41 -13.89 1.64
N VAL A 79 7.62 -14.19 0.60
CA VAL A 79 7.78 -15.39 -0.22
C VAL A 79 8.31 -15.00 -1.60
N PRO A 80 9.36 -15.69 -2.12
CA PRO A 80 9.79 -15.54 -3.50
C PRO A 80 8.68 -15.95 -4.47
N HIS A 81 8.51 -15.18 -5.52
CA HIS A 81 7.52 -15.44 -6.58
C HIS A 81 8.17 -15.26 -7.95
N THR A 82 7.78 -16.10 -8.90
CA THR A 82 8.21 -15.96 -10.29
C THR A 82 7.10 -15.26 -11.07
N LEU A 83 7.41 -14.12 -11.66
CA LEU A 83 6.43 -13.37 -12.48
C LEU A 83 5.92 -14.22 -13.63
N GLY A 84 4.61 -14.24 -13.81
CA GLY A 84 3.94 -15.05 -14.83
C GLY A 84 4.54 -14.87 -16.23
N GLY A 85 4.81 -16.00 -16.92
CA GLY A 85 5.39 -16.00 -18.25
C GLY A 85 6.87 -15.61 -18.36
N SER A 86 7.59 -15.52 -17.23
CA SER A 86 9.01 -15.17 -17.19
C SER A 86 9.82 -16.06 -16.25
N SER A 87 11.15 -15.88 -16.24
CA SER A 87 12.04 -16.48 -15.24
C SER A 87 12.42 -15.48 -14.13
N VAL A 88 11.78 -14.32 -14.10
CA VAL A 88 12.13 -13.23 -13.18
C VAL A 88 11.53 -13.51 -11.82
N LYS A 89 12.39 -13.58 -10.80
CA LYS A 89 11.99 -13.68 -9.40
C LYS A 89 11.81 -12.31 -8.78
N VAL A 90 10.76 -12.17 -8.00
CA VAL A 90 10.41 -10.98 -7.22
C VAL A 90 9.78 -11.40 -5.89
N VAL A 91 9.44 -10.44 -5.06
CA VAL A 91 8.60 -10.68 -3.88
C VAL A 91 7.18 -11.01 -4.35
N GLN A 92 6.54 -11.99 -3.77
CA GLN A 92 5.11 -12.25 -3.98
C GLN A 92 4.29 -11.00 -3.62
N GLY A 93 3.40 -10.62 -4.51
CA GLY A 93 2.66 -9.36 -4.38
C GLY A 93 3.35 -8.18 -5.05
N TYR A 94 4.40 -8.40 -5.82
CA TYR A 94 4.88 -7.42 -6.78
C TYR A 94 4.25 -7.68 -8.15
N ALA A 95 3.83 -6.63 -8.81
CA ALA A 95 3.28 -6.70 -10.17
C ALA A 95 3.97 -5.71 -11.11
N VAL A 96 3.89 -6.01 -12.40
CA VAL A 96 4.51 -5.21 -13.45
C VAL A 96 3.48 -4.28 -14.09
N ASP A 97 3.79 -2.98 -14.13
CA ASP A 97 3.07 -1.97 -14.88
C ASP A 97 3.86 -1.58 -16.15
N ARG A 98 3.16 -1.57 -17.30
CA ARG A 98 3.68 -1.17 -18.61
C ARG A 98 2.83 -0.06 -19.24
N SER A 99 2.04 0.64 -18.45
CA SER A 99 1.24 1.77 -18.96
C SER A 99 2.14 2.91 -19.43
N ASP A 100 1.62 3.75 -20.30
CA ASP A 100 2.35 4.90 -20.85
C ASP A 100 2.70 5.90 -19.74
N ASP A 101 3.94 6.37 -19.73
CA ASP A 101 4.47 7.30 -18.74
C ASP A 101 4.64 8.74 -19.26
N SER A 102 4.22 9.01 -20.52
CA SER A 102 4.47 10.29 -21.20
C SER A 102 3.96 11.50 -20.44
N ASP A 103 2.87 11.33 -19.69
CA ASP A 103 2.21 12.38 -18.91
C ASP A 103 2.52 12.31 -17.39
N LEU A 104 3.34 11.34 -16.96
CA LEU A 104 3.71 11.18 -15.57
C LEU A 104 4.88 12.10 -15.16
N THR A 105 5.15 12.17 -13.86
CA THR A 105 6.20 13.07 -13.33
C THR A 105 7.46 12.28 -12.96
N PHE A 106 7.35 11.36 -12.01
CA PHE A 106 8.51 10.71 -11.41
C PHE A 106 8.97 9.50 -12.19
N THR A 107 8.08 8.78 -12.82
CA THR A 107 8.39 7.55 -13.55
C THR A 107 8.60 7.76 -15.04
N LYS A 108 8.53 9.02 -15.50
CA LYS A 108 8.97 9.43 -16.84
C LYS A 108 10.49 9.53 -16.91
N LEU A 109 11.20 8.51 -16.46
CA LEU A 109 12.66 8.47 -16.49
C LEU A 109 13.17 7.88 -17.80
N ARG A 110 14.27 8.45 -18.32
CA ARG A 110 14.94 7.98 -19.55
C ARG A 110 16.41 7.79 -19.27
N TRP A 111 16.81 6.55 -19.00
CA TRP A 111 18.19 6.21 -18.65
C TRP A 111 19.03 5.65 -19.81
N LYS A 112 18.43 5.54 -21.01
CA LYS A 112 19.12 5.14 -22.24
C LYS A 112 18.53 5.87 -23.45
N ALA A 113 19.30 6.00 -24.50
CA ALA A 113 18.81 6.56 -25.76
C ALA A 113 17.71 5.67 -26.35
N LEU A 114 16.77 6.28 -27.06
CA LEU A 114 15.65 5.59 -27.73
C LEU A 114 14.72 4.79 -26.79
N GLN A 115 14.76 5.05 -25.48
CA GLN A 115 13.84 4.44 -24.54
C GLN A 115 12.41 4.94 -24.75
N GLY A 116 11.48 4.00 -24.90
CA GLY A 116 10.06 4.29 -25.04
C GLY A 116 9.38 4.71 -23.73
N SER A 117 8.07 4.97 -23.83
CA SER A 117 7.23 5.41 -22.69
C SER A 117 6.53 4.26 -21.96
N ARG A 118 6.82 3.00 -22.32
CA ARG A 118 6.20 1.80 -21.73
C ARG A 118 7.22 0.86 -21.11
N GLU A 119 8.28 1.44 -20.54
CA GLU A 119 9.26 0.65 -19.80
C GLU A 119 8.57 -0.06 -18.64
N PRO A 120 8.88 -1.36 -18.41
CA PRO A 120 8.29 -2.09 -17.30
C PRO A 120 8.71 -1.54 -15.94
N TRP A 121 7.75 -1.13 -15.14
CA TRP A 121 7.92 -0.79 -13.74
C TRP A 121 7.35 -1.88 -12.86
N VAL A 122 7.87 -2.02 -11.67
CA VAL A 122 7.41 -2.97 -10.68
C VAL A 122 7.18 -2.28 -9.34
N GLY A 123 6.16 -2.73 -8.63
CA GLY A 123 5.85 -2.24 -7.30
C GLY A 123 4.90 -3.17 -6.55
N PRO A 124 4.71 -2.91 -5.25
CA PRO A 124 3.83 -3.69 -4.40
C PRO A 124 2.38 -3.54 -4.80
N THR A 125 1.59 -4.58 -4.53
CA THR A 125 0.14 -4.63 -4.73
C THR A 125 -0.56 -4.98 -3.42
N CYS A 126 -1.89 -4.96 -3.42
CA CYS A 126 -2.71 -5.36 -2.26
C CYS A 126 -2.26 -6.72 -1.68
N SER A 127 -1.91 -7.68 -2.55
CA SER A 127 -1.54 -9.03 -2.13
C SER A 127 -0.23 -9.11 -1.33
N MET A 128 0.68 -8.12 -1.45
CA MET A 128 1.91 -8.08 -0.66
C MET A 128 1.64 -7.92 0.84
N CYS A 129 0.66 -7.09 1.18
CA CYS A 129 0.26 -6.83 2.57
C CYS A 129 -0.87 -7.72 3.06
N HIS A 130 -1.69 -8.23 2.11
CA HIS A 130 -2.89 -9.01 2.40
C HIS A 130 -2.85 -10.43 1.85
N THR A 131 -1.70 -11.11 1.99
CA THR A 131 -1.58 -12.57 1.80
C THR A 131 -0.65 -13.11 2.86
N SER A 132 -1.20 -13.91 3.77
CA SER A 132 -0.44 -14.51 4.86
C SER A 132 0.06 -15.89 4.49
N HIS A 133 1.27 -16.19 4.93
CA HIS A 133 1.86 -17.53 4.81
C HIS A 133 2.18 -18.08 6.19
N ILE A 134 1.67 -19.27 6.47
CA ILE A 134 1.84 -19.96 7.76
C ILE A 134 2.48 -21.31 7.49
N SER A 135 3.57 -21.62 8.18
CA SER A 135 4.20 -22.92 8.15
C SER A 135 3.87 -23.69 9.42
N TYR A 136 3.33 -24.89 9.27
CA TYR A 136 3.03 -25.78 10.40
C TYR A 136 3.44 -27.21 10.06
N GLN A 137 4.39 -27.77 10.82
CA GLN A 137 4.91 -29.14 10.64
C GLN A 137 5.29 -29.47 9.17
N GLY A 138 5.93 -28.48 8.50
CA GLY A 138 6.36 -28.64 7.10
C GLY A 138 5.25 -28.39 6.06
N THR A 139 3.99 -28.22 6.48
CA THR A 139 2.89 -27.87 5.59
C THR A 139 2.75 -26.34 5.50
N GLN A 140 2.59 -25.82 4.27
CA GLN A 140 2.37 -24.41 4.03
C GLN A 140 0.87 -24.13 3.93
N LEU A 141 0.43 -23.05 4.57
CA LEU A 141 -0.91 -22.50 4.46
C LEU A 141 -0.81 -21.11 3.85
N THR A 142 -1.60 -20.84 2.82
CA THR A 142 -1.76 -19.49 2.27
C THR A 142 -3.15 -18.97 2.60
N VAL A 143 -3.21 -17.82 3.27
CA VAL A 143 -4.46 -17.13 3.62
C VAL A 143 -4.59 -15.89 2.74
N TYR A 144 -5.41 -15.98 1.71
CA TYR A 144 -5.70 -14.86 0.82
C TYR A 144 -6.53 -13.80 1.53
N GLY A 145 -6.18 -12.54 1.37
CA GLY A 145 -6.79 -11.44 2.13
C GLY A 145 -6.38 -11.40 3.61
N GLY A 146 -5.48 -12.29 4.05
CA GLY A 146 -4.96 -12.31 5.42
C GLY A 146 -3.77 -11.41 5.61
N GLN A 147 -3.53 -10.98 6.84
CA GLN A 147 -2.39 -10.14 7.20
C GLN A 147 -1.06 -10.84 6.91
N THR A 148 -0.19 -10.20 6.12
CA THR A 148 1.22 -10.64 6.00
C THR A 148 1.97 -10.40 7.31
N MET A 149 3.02 -11.20 7.53
CA MET A 149 4.01 -10.95 8.60
C MET A 149 5.34 -10.44 8.02
N GLY A 150 5.32 -9.94 6.78
CA GLY A 150 6.48 -9.30 6.18
C GLY A 150 6.83 -7.97 6.81
N ASP A 151 8.13 -7.67 6.89
CA ASP A 151 8.66 -6.38 7.32
C ASP A 151 8.80 -5.46 6.09
N LEU A 152 7.75 -4.72 5.77
CA LEU A 152 7.74 -3.82 4.62
C LEU A 152 8.73 -2.68 4.79
N ALA A 153 8.75 -2.04 5.95
CA ALA A 153 9.62 -0.89 6.21
C ALA A 153 11.10 -1.29 6.12
N GLY A 154 11.49 -2.40 6.75
CA GLY A 154 12.85 -2.92 6.67
C GLY A 154 13.25 -3.29 5.24
N PHE A 155 12.35 -3.92 4.48
CA PHE A 155 12.62 -4.29 3.09
C PHE A 155 12.77 -3.06 2.16
N GLN A 156 11.97 -2.02 2.37
CA GLN A 156 12.08 -0.76 1.66
C GLN A 156 13.42 -0.05 1.96
N LEU A 157 13.86 -0.07 3.23
CA LEU A 157 15.18 0.46 3.61
C LEU A 157 16.33 -0.32 2.96
N GLU A 158 16.21 -1.65 2.81
CA GLU A 158 17.19 -2.46 2.09
C GLU A 158 17.25 -2.09 0.60
N ILE A 159 16.10 -1.91 -0.05
CA ILE A 159 16.02 -1.45 -1.44
C ILE A 159 16.69 -0.08 -1.61
N LEU A 160 16.37 0.88 -0.75
CA LEU A 160 17.00 2.20 -0.77
C LEU A 160 18.51 2.12 -0.55
N GLY A 161 18.94 1.30 0.42
CA GLY A 161 20.35 1.04 0.70
C GLY A 161 21.09 0.39 -0.48
N ALA A 162 20.45 -0.52 -1.19
CA ALA A 162 20.96 -1.14 -2.40
C ALA A 162 21.18 -0.11 -3.53
N LEU A 163 20.19 0.78 -3.75
CA LEU A 163 20.32 1.88 -4.72
C LEU A 163 21.45 2.85 -4.34
N GLN A 164 21.51 3.26 -3.08
CA GLN A 164 22.54 4.18 -2.57
C GLN A 164 23.95 3.56 -2.66
N SER A 165 24.12 2.30 -2.28
CA SER A 165 25.40 1.61 -2.39
C SER A 165 25.82 1.42 -3.85
N THR A 166 24.87 1.09 -4.75
CA THR A 166 25.11 1.02 -6.18
C THR A 166 25.57 2.38 -6.74
N ARG A 167 25.00 3.47 -6.25
CA ARG A 167 25.38 4.83 -6.66
C ARG A 167 26.76 5.25 -6.15
N ALA A 168 27.11 4.84 -4.94
CA ALA A 168 28.34 5.26 -4.26
C ALA A 168 29.57 4.43 -4.66
N ASP A 169 29.40 3.15 -5.00
CA ASP A 169 30.49 2.24 -5.35
C ASP A 169 30.61 2.12 -6.88
N THR A 170 31.77 2.53 -7.41
CA THR A 170 32.03 2.52 -8.86
C THR A 170 31.96 1.13 -9.46
N ALA A 171 32.50 0.10 -8.80
CA ALA A 171 32.48 -1.26 -9.32
C ALA A 171 31.06 -1.83 -9.33
N LYS A 172 30.30 -1.56 -8.27
CA LYS A 172 28.88 -1.96 -8.17
C LYS A 172 28.03 -1.27 -9.24
N PHE A 173 28.25 0.05 -9.44
CA PHE A 173 27.56 0.79 -10.49
C PHE A 173 27.92 0.24 -11.89
N GLU A 174 29.16 -0.10 -12.17
CA GLU A 174 29.57 -0.68 -13.46
C GLU A 174 28.89 -2.03 -13.72
N ARG A 175 28.80 -2.90 -12.73
CA ARG A 175 28.06 -4.18 -12.86
C ARG A 175 26.56 -3.96 -13.10
N PHE A 176 25.97 -3.04 -12.36
CA PHE A 176 24.57 -2.63 -12.53
C PHE A 176 24.31 -2.05 -13.92
N ALA A 177 25.13 -1.10 -14.35
CA ALA A 177 25.00 -0.45 -15.66
C ALA A 177 25.11 -1.46 -16.82
N ARG A 178 26.03 -2.41 -16.75
CA ARG A 178 26.15 -3.47 -17.76
C ARG A 178 24.90 -4.35 -17.83
N LYS A 179 24.33 -4.72 -16.69
CA LYS A 179 23.08 -5.50 -16.64
C LYS A 179 21.89 -4.72 -17.20
N VAL A 180 21.76 -3.43 -16.87
CA VAL A 180 20.61 -2.59 -17.27
C VAL A 180 20.68 -2.13 -18.72
N LEU A 181 21.87 -1.73 -19.20
CA LEU A 181 22.04 -1.18 -20.54
C LEU A 181 22.32 -2.24 -21.60
N GLY A 182 22.81 -3.42 -21.20
CA GLY A 182 23.07 -4.54 -22.10
C GLY A 182 24.32 -4.33 -22.95
N ALA A 183 24.30 -4.83 -24.19
CA ALA A 183 25.46 -4.94 -25.04
C ALA A 183 26.12 -3.58 -25.41
N ASP A 184 27.43 -3.59 -25.52
CA ASP A 184 28.24 -2.50 -26.03
C ASP A 184 27.94 -2.22 -27.52
N GLY A 185 28.22 -1.00 -27.97
CA GLY A 185 28.13 -0.62 -29.38
C GLY A 185 26.75 -0.27 -29.92
N LEU A 186 25.69 -0.46 -29.13
CA LEU A 186 24.36 0.00 -29.49
C LEU A 186 24.11 1.45 -29.01
N VAL A 187 23.34 2.23 -29.75
CA VAL A 187 22.95 3.59 -29.34
C VAL A 187 22.21 3.56 -28.01
N SER A 188 21.36 2.56 -27.77
CA SER A 188 20.62 2.34 -26.53
C SER A 188 21.37 1.44 -25.52
N GLY A 189 22.56 0.94 -25.87
CA GLY A 189 23.32 -0.01 -25.08
C GLY A 189 24.30 0.65 -24.09
N TYR A 190 25.22 -0.16 -23.58
CA TYR A 190 26.24 0.30 -22.64
C TYR A 190 27.25 1.23 -23.35
N ASN A 191 27.25 2.49 -22.96
CA ASN A 191 28.19 3.53 -23.39
C ASN A 191 28.17 4.67 -22.36
N ASP A 192 29.16 5.58 -22.44
CA ASP A 192 29.33 6.65 -21.43
C ASP A 192 28.11 7.59 -21.37
N ALA A 193 27.49 7.91 -22.49
CA ALA A 193 26.31 8.77 -22.51
C ALA A 193 25.11 8.13 -21.80
N ASN A 194 24.88 6.85 -22.02
CA ASN A 194 23.80 6.12 -21.34
C ASN A 194 24.14 5.83 -19.87
N LYS A 195 25.41 5.59 -19.52
CA LYS A 195 25.84 5.51 -18.11
C LYS A 195 25.55 6.80 -17.36
N ALA A 196 25.86 7.95 -17.95
CA ALA A 196 25.56 9.24 -17.34
C ALA A 196 24.05 9.47 -17.17
N ARG A 197 23.23 9.08 -18.16
CA ARG A 197 21.76 9.13 -18.04
C ARG A 197 21.24 8.18 -16.96
N LEU A 198 21.76 6.96 -16.90
CA LEU A 198 21.39 5.96 -15.88
C LEU A 198 21.74 6.46 -14.48
N GLN A 199 22.90 7.09 -14.33
CA GLN A 199 23.33 7.68 -13.07
C GLN A 199 22.39 8.80 -12.61
N ALA A 200 22.02 9.72 -13.50
CA ALA A 200 21.08 10.78 -13.21
C ALA A 200 19.68 10.25 -12.85
N ALA A 201 19.21 9.21 -13.56
CA ALA A 201 17.94 8.57 -13.27
C ALA A 201 17.97 7.82 -11.92
N LEU A 202 19.12 7.21 -11.57
CA LEU A 202 19.33 6.56 -10.28
C LEU A 202 19.29 7.59 -9.14
N ASP A 203 19.97 8.74 -9.32
CA ASP A 203 19.94 9.84 -8.34
C ASP A 203 18.51 10.36 -8.12
N ALA A 204 17.74 10.57 -9.18
CA ALA A 204 16.33 10.99 -9.09
C ALA A 204 15.45 9.95 -8.36
N THR A 205 15.69 8.66 -8.62
CA THR A 205 14.95 7.58 -7.94
C THR A 205 15.28 7.50 -6.45
N ILE A 206 16.57 7.64 -6.09
CA ILE A 206 16.99 7.68 -4.68
C ILE A 206 16.31 8.85 -3.95
N VAL A 207 16.29 10.04 -4.57
CA VAL A 207 15.61 11.21 -3.98
C VAL A 207 14.13 10.94 -3.79
N ARG A 208 13.44 10.43 -4.82
CA ARG A 208 12.01 10.11 -4.72
C ARG A 208 11.71 9.12 -3.59
N LEU A 209 12.45 8.02 -3.51
CA LEU A 209 12.22 6.99 -2.49
C LEU A 209 12.58 7.48 -1.08
N ARG A 210 13.66 8.26 -0.97
CA ARG A 210 14.07 8.84 0.30
C ARG A 210 13.09 9.90 0.80
N ASP A 211 12.73 10.85 -0.05
CA ASP A 211 11.99 12.05 0.35
C ASP A 211 10.47 11.86 0.20
N GLY A 212 10.03 11.15 -0.83
CA GLY A 212 8.61 10.92 -1.10
C GLY A 212 7.98 9.82 -0.26
N SER A 213 8.76 8.84 0.16
CA SER A 213 8.25 7.70 0.95
C SER A 213 8.88 7.61 2.34
N HIS A 214 9.66 8.59 2.72
CA HIS A 214 10.32 8.69 4.04
C HIS A 214 11.09 7.44 4.49
N PHE A 215 11.59 6.63 3.55
CA PHE A 215 12.30 5.37 3.83
C PHE A 215 13.56 5.53 4.68
N ASN A 216 14.13 6.72 4.75
CA ASN A 216 15.32 7.01 5.53
C ASN A 216 15.04 7.53 6.93
N LEU A 217 13.78 7.70 7.31
CA LEU A 217 13.44 8.12 8.66
C LEU A 217 13.38 6.89 9.57
N PRO A 218 14.07 6.92 10.71
CA PRO A 218 13.84 5.92 11.73
C PRO A 218 12.40 6.07 12.23
N HIS A 219 11.67 4.97 12.25
CA HIS A 219 10.35 4.93 12.86
C HIS A 219 10.53 4.72 14.38
N ASP A 220 9.90 5.57 15.15
CA ASP A 220 9.88 5.44 16.60
C ASP A 220 8.40 5.46 17.07
N PRO A 221 7.86 4.31 17.48
CA PRO A 221 8.49 2.99 17.54
C PRO A 221 8.75 2.34 16.18
N GLU A 222 9.75 1.45 16.09
CA GLU A 222 9.93 0.60 14.89
C GLU A 222 8.66 -0.21 14.63
N PHE A 223 8.23 -0.29 13.36
CA PHE A 223 6.99 -0.96 13.02
C PHE A 223 7.06 -2.48 13.24
N GLY A 224 8.16 -3.09 12.83
CA GLY A 224 8.34 -4.53 12.84
C GLY A 224 7.45 -5.28 11.84
N PRO A 225 7.54 -6.64 11.85
CA PRO A 225 6.76 -7.46 10.92
C PRO A 225 5.26 -7.28 11.04
N GLY A 226 4.57 -7.23 9.90
CA GLY A 226 3.12 -7.18 9.82
C GLY A 226 2.47 -5.86 10.21
N ARG A 227 3.24 -4.78 10.28
CA ARG A 227 2.75 -3.46 10.68
C ARG A 227 3.27 -2.36 9.78
N LEU A 228 2.47 -1.31 9.62
CA LEU A 228 2.81 -0.10 8.89
C LEU A 228 1.91 1.06 9.36
N ASP A 229 2.44 2.26 9.42
CA ASP A 229 1.60 3.46 9.41
C ASP A 229 1.21 3.80 7.97
N ALA A 230 0.28 3.02 7.39
CA ALA A 230 -0.13 3.17 6.01
C ALA A 230 -0.74 4.55 5.74
N ILE A 231 -1.50 5.10 6.69
CA ILE A 231 -2.18 6.39 6.53
C ILE A 231 -1.16 7.53 6.58
N GLY A 232 -0.22 7.51 7.52
CA GLY A 232 0.89 8.47 7.56
C GLY A 232 1.72 8.45 6.29
N SER A 233 2.09 7.26 5.81
CA SER A 233 2.82 7.07 4.55
C SER A 233 2.05 7.61 3.34
N ILE A 234 0.72 7.39 3.26
CA ILE A 234 -0.13 7.93 2.20
C ILE A 234 -0.12 9.47 2.23
N PHE A 235 -0.28 10.09 3.40
CA PHE A 235 -0.27 11.53 3.52
C PHE A 235 1.07 12.14 3.14
N ASN A 236 2.18 11.52 3.54
CA ASN A 236 3.51 11.97 3.16
C ASN A 236 3.75 11.83 1.66
N SER A 237 3.34 10.72 1.04
CA SER A 237 3.42 10.51 -0.40
C SER A 237 2.61 11.56 -1.17
N VAL A 238 1.38 11.83 -0.73
CA VAL A 238 0.55 12.92 -1.29
C VAL A 238 1.24 14.27 -1.12
N GLY A 239 1.77 14.55 0.07
CA GLY A 239 2.50 15.78 0.35
C GLY A 239 3.66 16.01 -0.61
N TYR A 240 4.39 14.96 -0.97
CA TYR A 240 5.48 15.01 -1.94
C TYR A 240 4.98 15.37 -3.35
N GLU A 241 3.87 14.79 -3.78
CA GLU A 241 3.26 15.06 -5.08
C GLU A 241 2.71 16.49 -5.25
N LEU A 242 2.52 17.22 -4.14
CA LEU A 242 2.04 18.61 -4.19
C LEU A 242 3.09 19.61 -4.65
N HIS A 243 4.35 19.24 -4.72
CA HIS A 243 5.47 20.15 -5.10
C HIS A 243 5.48 21.46 -4.31
N ALA A 244 5.20 21.40 -3.02
CA ALA A 244 5.27 22.57 -2.15
C ALA A 244 6.71 22.79 -1.68
N ASP A 245 7.16 24.04 -1.70
CA ASP A 245 8.44 24.40 -1.10
C ASP A 245 8.41 24.12 0.40
N GLU A 246 9.44 23.45 0.93
CA GLU A 246 9.58 23.10 2.35
C GLU A 246 8.32 22.39 2.89
N GLN A 247 7.90 21.28 2.27
CA GLN A 247 6.73 20.53 2.69
C GLN A 247 6.82 20.11 4.16
N ILE A 248 5.69 20.16 4.84
CA ILE A 248 5.53 19.65 6.20
C ILE A 248 5.11 18.18 6.09
N TYR A 249 5.97 17.30 6.54
CA TYR A 249 5.66 15.87 6.62
C TYR A 249 5.29 15.48 8.03
N GLY A 250 4.29 14.61 8.17
CA GLY A 250 3.90 14.04 9.45
C GLY A 250 4.84 12.94 9.91
N ALA A 251 4.93 12.72 11.21
CA ALA A 251 5.55 11.51 11.72
C ALA A 251 4.71 10.29 11.32
N GLU A 252 5.39 9.20 10.95
CA GLU A 252 4.74 7.90 10.75
C GLU A 252 4.78 7.13 12.08
N ASP A 253 3.95 7.53 13.02
CA ASP A 253 3.97 7.09 14.42
C ASP A 253 2.69 6.35 14.87
N ALA A 254 1.83 6.01 13.90
CA ALA A 254 0.58 5.27 14.14
C ALA A 254 0.57 3.89 13.44
N PRO A 255 1.55 2.99 13.71
CA PRO A 255 1.61 1.70 13.04
C PRO A 255 0.45 0.80 13.45
N VAL A 256 -0.22 0.23 12.45
CA VAL A 256 -1.32 -0.72 12.61
C VAL A 256 -1.04 -2.02 11.88
N SER A 257 -1.72 -3.09 12.30
CA SER A 257 -1.73 -4.35 11.56
C SER A 257 -2.49 -4.20 10.25
N TYR A 258 -2.09 -4.95 9.22
CA TYR A 258 -2.90 -5.02 8.00
C TYR A 258 -4.22 -5.72 8.32
N PRO A 259 -5.40 -5.13 8.01
CA PRO A 259 -6.67 -5.78 8.24
C PRO A 259 -6.85 -6.97 7.29
N PHE A 260 -7.66 -7.94 7.69
CA PHE A 260 -8.15 -8.95 6.75
C PHE A 260 -9.15 -8.33 5.76
N LEU A 261 -9.26 -8.92 4.57
CA LEU A 261 -10.08 -8.36 3.48
C LEU A 261 -11.41 -9.11 3.24
N TRP A 262 -11.60 -10.32 3.78
CA TRP A 262 -12.92 -10.95 3.73
C TRP A 262 -13.94 -10.13 4.51
N ASN A 263 -15.16 -10.07 4.03
CA ASN A 263 -16.25 -9.24 4.53
C ASN A 263 -16.06 -7.72 4.39
N VAL A 264 -14.93 -7.21 3.87
CA VAL A 264 -14.76 -5.77 3.63
C VAL A 264 -15.87 -5.17 2.78
N PRO A 265 -16.35 -5.83 1.69
CA PRO A 265 -17.46 -5.28 0.91
C PRO A 265 -18.80 -5.20 1.66
N GLN A 266 -18.94 -5.78 2.85
CA GLN A 266 -20.14 -5.71 3.67
C GLN A 266 -20.12 -4.55 4.67
N LEU A 267 -18.94 -3.98 4.94
CA LEU A 267 -18.77 -2.89 5.90
C LEU A 267 -19.28 -1.57 5.32
N ASP A 268 -19.99 -0.78 6.11
CA ASP A 268 -20.40 0.58 5.74
C ASP A 268 -19.21 1.56 5.75
N ARG A 269 -18.19 1.30 6.58
CA ARG A 269 -16.98 2.10 6.73
C ARG A 269 -15.74 1.22 6.84
N VAL A 270 -14.62 1.76 6.42
CA VAL A 270 -13.32 1.08 6.42
C VAL A 270 -12.22 1.98 6.97
N GLN A 271 -11.00 1.45 7.01
CA GLN A 271 -9.84 1.95 7.73
C GLN A 271 -10.01 1.81 9.25
N TRP A 272 -8.92 1.78 9.99
CA TRP A 272 -8.96 1.63 11.44
C TRP A 272 -9.70 2.76 12.16
N THR A 273 -9.76 3.93 11.55
CA THR A 273 -10.49 5.08 12.07
C THR A 273 -11.99 5.04 11.77
N GLY A 274 -12.45 4.14 10.87
CA GLY A 274 -13.83 4.14 10.37
C GLY A 274 -14.22 5.41 9.61
N PHE A 275 -13.24 6.21 9.24
CA PHE A 275 -13.43 7.51 8.63
C PHE A 275 -13.93 7.40 7.18
N ASN A 276 -13.44 6.40 6.43
CA ASN A 276 -13.73 6.31 5.01
C ASN A 276 -15.04 5.53 4.76
N PRO A 277 -16.08 6.15 4.18
CA PRO A 277 -17.26 5.43 3.75
C PRO A 277 -16.89 4.41 2.68
N ASN A 278 -17.34 3.17 2.85
CA ASN A 278 -17.05 2.09 1.91
C ASN A 278 -18.02 2.09 0.72
N HIS A 279 -19.24 2.56 0.95
CA HIS A 279 -20.29 2.65 -0.07
C HIS A 279 -20.71 4.11 -0.23
N ILE A 280 -20.47 4.66 -1.41
CA ILE A 280 -20.89 6.03 -1.74
C ILE A 280 -21.99 5.99 -2.77
N ASN A 281 -21.71 5.50 -3.97
CA ASN A 281 -22.67 5.31 -5.05
C ASN A 281 -22.19 4.23 -6.00
N VAL A 282 -23.10 3.40 -6.47
CA VAL A 282 -22.84 2.48 -7.56
C VAL A 282 -23.02 3.22 -8.88
N VAL A 283 -21.99 3.29 -9.68
CA VAL A 283 -22.03 3.83 -11.03
C VAL A 283 -21.89 2.72 -12.06
N ASP A 284 -22.51 2.91 -13.22
CA ASP A 284 -22.41 2.01 -14.36
C ASP A 284 -21.64 2.74 -15.47
N ILE A 285 -20.47 2.23 -15.82
CA ILE A 285 -19.65 2.74 -16.92
C ILE A 285 -19.29 1.54 -17.78
N ASP A 286 -19.61 1.63 -19.06
CA ASP A 286 -19.36 0.58 -20.06
C ASP A 286 -19.91 -0.81 -19.62
N ASN A 287 -21.12 -0.84 -19.06
CA ASN A 287 -21.79 -2.03 -18.51
C ASN A 287 -21.07 -2.69 -17.31
N ARG A 288 -20.22 -1.94 -16.63
CA ARG A 288 -19.54 -2.38 -15.39
C ARG A 288 -20.03 -1.53 -14.22
N LYS A 289 -20.61 -2.20 -13.23
CA LYS A 289 -21.05 -1.57 -11.99
C LYS A 289 -19.95 -1.65 -10.96
N PHE A 290 -19.64 -0.53 -10.32
CA PHE A 290 -18.69 -0.48 -9.21
C PHE A 290 -19.08 0.60 -8.20
N ASP A 291 -18.66 0.40 -6.96
CA ASP A 291 -18.86 1.39 -5.90
C ASP A 291 -17.72 2.41 -5.92
N VAL A 292 -18.09 3.68 -6.01
CA VAL A 292 -17.12 4.80 -6.06
C VAL A 292 -16.35 4.91 -4.75
N GLY A 293 -16.96 4.57 -3.60
CA GLY A 293 -16.30 4.59 -2.30
C GLY A 293 -15.15 3.59 -2.21
N ALA A 294 -15.43 2.35 -2.59
CA ALA A 294 -14.42 1.29 -2.63
C ALA A 294 -13.28 1.63 -3.61
N LEU A 295 -13.63 2.13 -4.80
CA LEU A 295 -12.62 2.53 -5.78
C LEU A 295 -11.76 3.70 -5.32
N ALA A 296 -12.35 4.72 -4.69
CA ALA A 296 -11.61 5.87 -4.17
C ALA A 296 -10.65 5.47 -3.05
N ARG A 297 -11.08 4.57 -2.14
CA ARG A 297 -10.20 3.98 -1.12
C ARG A 297 -9.00 3.31 -1.75
N ASN A 298 -9.23 2.40 -2.70
CA ASN A 298 -8.15 1.65 -3.35
C ASN A 298 -7.22 2.54 -4.17
N ALA A 299 -7.74 3.60 -4.79
CA ALA A 299 -6.91 4.59 -5.46
C ALA A 299 -6.03 5.35 -4.47
N GLY A 300 -6.54 5.70 -3.28
CA GLY A 300 -5.77 6.29 -2.20
C GLY A 300 -4.63 5.39 -1.71
N GLU A 301 -4.93 4.10 -1.51
CA GLU A 301 -3.91 3.08 -1.18
C GLU A 301 -2.83 2.99 -2.29
N ALA A 302 -3.24 2.98 -3.56
CA ALA A 302 -2.29 2.93 -4.67
C ALA A 302 -1.36 4.15 -4.69
N VAL A 303 -1.85 5.35 -4.37
CA VAL A 303 -1.02 6.57 -4.23
C VAL A 303 0.01 6.39 -3.12
N GLY A 304 -0.38 5.87 -1.98
CA GLY A 304 0.54 5.60 -0.86
C GLY A 304 1.58 4.52 -1.15
N VAL A 305 1.31 3.61 -2.08
CA VAL A 305 2.21 2.52 -2.46
C VAL A 305 2.74 2.68 -3.88
N PHE A 306 3.36 3.83 -4.16
CA PHE A 306 4.16 4.14 -5.34
C PHE A 306 3.40 4.32 -6.66
N ALA A 307 2.10 4.56 -6.68
CA ALA A 307 1.50 5.10 -7.89
C ALA A 307 2.08 6.50 -8.16
N ASP A 308 2.33 6.81 -9.42
CA ASP A 308 2.79 8.13 -9.86
C ASP A 308 1.56 8.95 -10.24
N VAL A 309 1.34 10.06 -9.55
CA VAL A 309 0.23 10.98 -9.81
C VAL A 309 0.76 12.37 -10.09
N LYS A 310 0.53 12.87 -11.27
CA LYS A 310 0.94 14.22 -11.65
C LYS A 310 -0.09 15.24 -11.14
N VAL A 311 0.13 15.78 -9.97
CA VAL A 311 -0.69 16.87 -9.46
C VAL A 311 -0.48 18.12 -10.32
N LEU A 312 -1.58 18.70 -10.80
CA LEU A 312 -1.56 19.87 -11.68
C LEU A 312 -1.90 21.14 -10.90
N SER A 313 -1.19 22.22 -11.19
CA SER A 313 -1.56 23.56 -10.68
C SER A 313 -2.92 24.03 -11.24
N PRO A 314 -3.57 25.07 -10.66
CA PRO A 314 -4.84 25.59 -11.18
C PRO A 314 -4.79 25.93 -12.68
N ILE A 315 -3.68 26.52 -13.14
CA ILE A 315 -3.51 26.87 -14.56
C ILE A 315 -3.44 25.63 -15.44
N GLN A 316 -2.66 24.64 -15.03
CA GLN A 316 -2.53 23.37 -15.77
C GLN A 316 -3.86 22.60 -15.77
N SER A 317 -4.58 22.59 -14.66
CA SER A 317 -5.89 21.93 -14.52
C SER A 317 -6.95 22.52 -15.45
N ALA A 318 -6.83 23.78 -15.87
CA ALA A 318 -7.75 24.38 -16.83
C ALA A 318 -7.66 23.74 -18.24
N LEU A 319 -6.57 23.02 -18.52
CA LEU A 319 -6.30 22.39 -19.82
C LEU A 319 -6.46 20.87 -19.77
N HIS A 320 -6.71 20.28 -18.62
CA HIS A 320 -6.76 18.84 -18.41
C HIS A 320 -7.98 18.42 -17.57
N ILE A 321 -8.53 17.26 -17.89
CA ILE A 321 -9.52 16.61 -17.01
C ILE A 321 -8.78 15.72 -16.04
N GLY A 322 -8.77 16.12 -14.76
CA GLY A 322 -8.12 15.36 -13.69
C GLY A 322 -6.58 15.36 -13.74
N TYR A 323 -5.99 14.49 -12.92
CA TYR A 323 -4.54 14.33 -12.81
C TYR A 323 -4.06 13.06 -13.51
N PRO A 324 -3.15 13.15 -14.50
CA PRO A 324 -2.50 11.96 -15.04
C PRO A 324 -1.91 11.10 -13.94
N SER A 325 -2.14 9.79 -14.01
CA SER A 325 -1.65 8.86 -12.99
C SER A 325 -1.35 7.48 -13.57
N SER A 326 -0.54 6.69 -12.87
CA SER A 326 -0.32 5.29 -13.18
C SER A 326 -1.39 4.35 -12.62
N ILE A 327 -2.36 4.85 -11.83
CA ILE A 327 -3.40 4.04 -11.19
C ILE A 327 -4.13 3.18 -12.21
N ASN A 328 -4.16 1.87 -11.97
CA ASN A 328 -4.84 0.91 -12.84
C ASN A 328 -6.28 0.64 -12.35
N VAL A 329 -7.19 1.53 -12.76
CA VAL A 329 -8.59 1.49 -12.35
C VAL A 329 -9.28 0.17 -12.72
N ASP A 330 -8.97 -0.39 -13.89
CA ASP A 330 -9.57 -1.67 -14.33
C ASP A 330 -9.20 -2.84 -13.41
N ASN A 331 -7.96 -2.86 -12.95
CA ASN A 331 -7.53 -3.87 -11.98
C ASN A 331 -8.14 -3.62 -10.61
N LEU A 332 -8.24 -2.35 -10.16
CA LEU A 332 -8.87 -2.03 -8.87
C LEU A 332 -10.33 -2.48 -8.84
N ILE A 333 -11.09 -2.26 -9.91
CA ILE A 333 -12.48 -2.75 -10.02
C ILE A 333 -12.52 -4.28 -9.97
N ARG A 334 -11.62 -4.97 -10.70
CA ARG A 334 -11.56 -6.44 -10.68
C ARG A 334 -11.19 -6.99 -9.30
N ILE A 335 -10.30 -6.32 -8.59
CA ILE A 335 -9.93 -6.68 -7.21
C ILE A 335 -11.14 -6.59 -6.29
N GLU A 336 -11.92 -5.51 -6.36
CA GLU A 336 -13.14 -5.35 -5.55
C GLU A 336 -14.19 -6.44 -5.86
N ASP A 337 -14.43 -6.72 -7.13
CA ASP A 337 -15.34 -7.81 -7.56
C ASP A 337 -14.87 -9.17 -7.00
N GLN A 338 -13.57 -9.40 -6.98
CA GLN A 338 -12.98 -10.63 -6.45
C GLN A 338 -13.08 -10.69 -4.93
N LEU A 339 -12.84 -9.59 -4.22
CA LEU A 339 -12.98 -9.49 -2.76
C LEU A 339 -14.42 -9.76 -2.31
N GLY A 340 -15.41 -9.38 -3.12
CA GLY A 340 -16.83 -9.73 -2.88
C GLY A 340 -17.12 -11.22 -2.82
N GLN A 341 -16.19 -12.07 -3.26
CA GLN A 341 -16.31 -13.54 -3.24
C GLN A 341 -15.39 -14.19 -2.19
N LEU A 342 -14.52 -13.39 -1.54
CA LEU A 342 -13.54 -13.90 -0.59
C LEU A 342 -14.20 -14.27 0.74
N LYS A 343 -14.11 -15.54 1.11
CA LYS A 343 -14.58 -16.05 2.39
C LYS A 343 -13.47 -16.01 3.45
N PRO A 344 -13.81 -15.90 4.74
CA PRO A 344 -12.88 -16.25 5.80
C PRO A 344 -12.28 -17.64 5.58
N PRO A 345 -11.02 -17.91 5.96
CA PRO A 345 -10.43 -19.24 5.81
C PRO A 345 -11.19 -20.27 6.64
N ALA A 346 -11.38 -21.47 6.09
CA ALA A 346 -11.90 -22.60 6.84
C ALA A 346 -10.84 -23.12 7.81
N TRP A 347 -11.28 -23.56 8.99
CA TRP A 347 -10.37 -24.24 9.91
C TRP A 347 -9.88 -25.56 9.29
N PRO A 348 -8.56 -25.77 9.15
CA PRO A 348 -8.03 -26.94 8.46
C PRO A 348 -7.98 -28.17 9.40
N ASN A 349 -9.10 -28.83 9.56
CA ASN A 349 -9.25 -30.00 10.45
C ASN A 349 -8.21 -31.09 10.22
N GLN A 350 -7.77 -31.25 8.99
CA GLN A 350 -6.73 -32.25 8.62
C GLN A 350 -5.36 -31.97 9.23
N LEU A 351 -5.10 -30.71 9.63
CA LEU A 351 -3.83 -30.31 10.25
C LEU A 351 -3.95 -30.18 11.78
N PHE A 352 -5.01 -29.56 12.25
CA PHE A 352 -5.16 -29.20 13.67
C PHE A 352 -6.17 -30.06 14.42
N GLY A 353 -6.84 -31.00 13.73
CA GLY A 353 -8.00 -31.68 14.26
C GLY A 353 -9.24 -30.80 14.30
N ALA A 354 -10.39 -31.38 14.50
CA ALA A 354 -11.64 -30.64 14.68
C ALA A 354 -11.61 -29.92 16.03
N PRO A 355 -12.05 -28.64 16.11
CA PRO A 355 -12.22 -27.96 17.39
C PRO A 355 -13.19 -28.72 18.30
N GLU A 356 -12.89 -28.80 19.58
CA GLU A 356 -13.74 -29.46 20.55
C GLU A 356 -15.08 -28.73 20.68
N PRO A 357 -16.24 -29.40 20.49
CA PRO A 357 -17.56 -28.74 20.48
C PRO A 357 -17.87 -27.92 21.74
N ALA A 358 -17.45 -28.40 22.90
CA ALA A 358 -17.65 -27.70 24.17
C ALA A 358 -16.89 -26.36 24.21
N ARG A 359 -15.63 -26.34 23.76
CA ARG A 359 -14.82 -25.12 23.65
C ARG A 359 -15.37 -24.14 22.62
N VAL A 360 -15.89 -24.65 21.50
CA VAL A 360 -16.56 -23.80 20.49
C VAL A 360 -17.80 -23.14 21.08
N ALA A 361 -18.61 -23.88 21.85
CA ALA A 361 -19.79 -23.33 22.49
C ALA A 361 -19.44 -22.27 23.56
N GLU A 362 -18.43 -22.54 24.38
CA GLU A 362 -17.90 -21.57 25.37
C GLU A 362 -17.35 -20.32 24.68
N GLY A 363 -16.52 -20.48 23.66
CA GLY A 363 -15.97 -19.35 22.89
C GLY A 363 -17.05 -18.49 22.23
N ARG A 364 -18.11 -19.11 21.72
CA ARG A 364 -19.26 -18.39 21.17
C ARG A 364 -19.98 -17.55 22.23
N GLU A 365 -20.16 -18.09 23.41
CA GLU A 365 -20.78 -17.35 24.52
C GLU A 365 -19.91 -16.20 25.01
N LEU A 366 -18.59 -16.40 25.17
CA LEU A 366 -17.64 -15.34 25.49
C LEU A 366 -17.62 -14.24 24.43
N TYR A 367 -17.63 -14.62 23.16
CA TYR A 367 -17.70 -13.64 22.05
C TYR A 367 -18.99 -12.82 22.11
N ARG A 368 -20.12 -13.48 22.37
CA ARG A 368 -21.40 -12.79 22.53
C ARG A 368 -21.40 -11.81 23.68
N GLN A 369 -20.78 -12.14 24.80
CA GLN A 369 -20.73 -11.30 26.00
C GLN A 369 -19.78 -10.10 25.85
N HIS A 370 -18.64 -10.28 25.19
CA HIS A 370 -17.54 -9.31 25.24
C HIS A 370 -17.24 -8.61 23.92
N CYS A 371 -17.66 -9.19 22.77
CA CYS A 371 -17.24 -8.71 21.46
C CYS A 371 -18.40 -8.31 20.55
N SER A 372 -19.56 -8.99 20.64
CA SER A 372 -20.64 -8.86 19.67
C SER A 372 -21.34 -7.50 19.66
N SER A 373 -21.18 -6.69 20.70
CA SER A 373 -21.70 -5.31 20.73
C SER A 373 -21.01 -4.40 19.71
N CYS A 374 -19.77 -4.73 19.35
CA CYS A 374 -18.98 -3.99 18.37
C CYS A 374 -18.67 -4.81 17.11
N HIS A 375 -18.55 -6.13 17.24
CA HIS A 375 -18.18 -7.04 16.17
C HIS A 375 -19.33 -7.99 15.85
N THR A 376 -20.09 -7.68 14.80
CA THR A 376 -21.23 -8.53 14.36
C THR A 376 -20.72 -9.91 13.94
N PRO A 377 -21.20 -11.00 14.58
CA PRO A 377 -20.87 -12.35 14.13
C PRO A 377 -21.59 -12.66 12.81
N LEU A 378 -20.83 -13.06 11.81
CA LEU A 378 -21.34 -13.50 10.51
C LEU A 378 -21.08 -14.98 10.31
N ASP A 379 -21.99 -15.65 9.61
CA ASP A 379 -21.68 -16.97 9.06
C ASP A 379 -20.57 -16.84 8.00
N ARG A 380 -19.66 -17.81 7.96
CA ARG A 380 -18.55 -17.82 7.03
C ARG A 380 -18.97 -17.68 5.56
N ASN A 381 -20.15 -18.16 5.20
CA ASN A 381 -20.69 -18.10 3.84
C ASN A 381 -21.59 -16.88 3.61
N ASP A 382 -21.82 -16.07 4.62
CA ASP A 382 -22.60 -14.85 4.48
C ASP A 382 -21.70 -13.72 3.94
N LEU A 383 -21.79 -13.49 2.64
CA LEU A 383 -21.07 -12.42 1.94
C LEU A 383 -21.97 -11.23 1.58
N ARG A 384 -23.16 -11.14 2.16
CA ARG A 384 -24.19 -10.16 1.75
C ARG A 384 -24.77 -9.30 2.85
N THR A 385 -24.82 -9.81 4.08
CA THR A 385 -25.39 -9.04 5.19
C THR A 385 -24.57 -7.79 5.45
N PRO A 386 -25.13 -6.58 5.32
CA PRO A 386 -24.42 -5.34 5.62
C PRO A 386 -24.03 -5.28 7.09
N VAL A 387 -22.81 -4.81 7.34
CA VAL A 387 -22.26 -4.65 8.68
C VAL A 387 -22.03 -3.17 8.95
N LYS A 388 -22.63 -2.68 10.03
CA LYS A 388 -22.39 -1.32 10.51
C LYS A 388 -21.15 -1.28 11.38
N THR A 389 -20.24 -0.41 11.04
CA THR A 389 -19.04 -0.13 11.84
C THR A 389 -19.42 0.63 13.10
N VAL A 390 -19.01 0.11 14.26
CA VAL A 390 -19.14 0.84 15.51
C VAL A 390 -17.98 1.82 15.63
N LEU A 391 -18.29 3.12 15.50
CA LEU A 391 -17.30 4.16 15.68
C LEU A 391 -17.10 4.43 17.17
N THR A 392 -15.86 4.32 17.61
CA THR A 392 -15.46 4.76 18.94
C THR A 392 -15.13 6.25 18.85
N HIS A 393 -16.05 7.10 19.26
CA HIS A 393 -15.87 8.53 19.15
C HIS A 393 -14.75 9.01 20.08
N LEU A 394 -13.78 9.72 19.50
CA LEU A 394 -12.98 10.68 20.26
C LEU A 394 -13.90 11.87 20.56
N GLN A 395 -14.64 11.85 21.65
CA GLN A 395 -15.47 12.98 21.99
C GLN A 395 -14.70 14.04 22.79
N ALA A 396 -14.65 15.22 22.22
CA ALA A 396 -14.25 16.43 22.94
C ALA A 396 -15.28 16.91 23.99
N ARG A 397 -16.37 16.19 24.20
CA ARG A 397 -17.47 16.61 25.10
C ARG A 397 -18.00 15.46 25.96
N GLY A 398 -17.17 14.83 26.77
CA GLY A 398 -17.58 14.25 28.06
C GLY A 398 -18.71 13.20 28.14
N GLU A 399 -19.37 12.76 27.08
CA GLU A 399 -20.60 11.97 27.16
C GLU A 399 -20.49 10.50 26.72
N VAL A 400 -19.40 10.10 26.06
CA VAL A 400 -19.12 8.68 25.80
C VAL A 400 -17.69 8.40 26.18
N ALA A 401 -17.46 7.46 27.08
CA ALA A 401 -16.12 7.03 27.44
C ALA A 401 -15.41 6.48 26.17
N PRO A 402 -14.23 6.99 25.79
CA PRO A 402 -13.45 6.40 24.72
C PRO A 402 -13.15 4.95 25.09
N ILE A 403 -13.14 4.06 24.10
CA ILE A 403 -12.76 2.64 24.30
C ILE A 403 -11.30 2.52 24.79
N GLY A 404 -10.53 3.61 24.75
CA GLY A 404 -9.12 3.64 25.14
C GLY A 404 -8.19 3.09 24.08
N THR A 405 -8.63 3.05 22.81
CA THR A 405 -7.78 2.72 21.66
C THR A 405 -6.90 3.90 21.27
N ASP A 406 -5.79 3.60 20.60
CA ASP A 406 -4.82 4.58 20.12
C ASP A 406 -5.47 5.59 19.16
N PRO A 407 -5.45 6.91 19.43
CA PRO A 407 -6.05 7.93 18.58
C PRO A 407 -5.12 8.43 17.46
N TRP A 408 -3.86 8.01 17.40
CA TRP A 408 -2.84 8.65 16.57
C TRP A 408 -3.19 8.66 15.08
N THR A 409 -3.68 7.55 14.51
CA THR A 409 -4.12 7.53 13.10
C THR A 409 -5.19 8.59 12.82
N ALA A 410 -6.13 8.80 13.75
CA ALA A 410 -7.15 9.83 13.60
C ALA A 410 -6.56 11.24 13.72
N CYS A 411 -5.65 11.45 14.68
CA CYS A 411 -4.95 12.73 14.85
C CYS A 411 -4.11 13.08 13.62
N ASN A 412 -3.36 12.12 13.08
CA ASN A 412 -2.54 12.33 11.89
C ASN A 412 -3.38 12.69 10.65
N SER A 413 -4.64 12.22 10.57
CA SER A 413 -5.53 12.54 9.45
C SER A 413 -5.90 14.02 9.37
N ILE A 414 -5.82 14.76 10.48
CA ILE A 414 -6.05 16.20 10.54
C ILE A 414 -4.75 17.02 10.61
N ALA A 415 -3.60 16.36 10.47
CA ALA A 415 -2.34 17.08 10.29
C ALA A 415 -2.41 17.96 9.04
N GLN A 416 -1.65 19.05 9.03
CA GLN A 416 -1.69 20.01 7.93
C GLN A 416 -0.51 19.80 6.99
N LEU A 417 -0.83 19.76 5.69
CA LEU A 417 0.15 19.78 4.59
C LEU A 417 0.17 21.16 3.95
N LYS A 418 1.33 21.58 3.45
CA LYS A 418 1.41 22.73 2.53
C LYS A 418 0.77 22.33 1.21
N THR A 419 -0.13 23.15 0.68
CA THR A 419 -0.99 22.80 -0.45
C THR A 419 -0.32 22.86 -1.81
N GLY A 420 0.85 23.51 -1.93
CA GLY A 420 1.62 23.52 -3.19
C GLY A 420 0.76 23.77 -4.43
N TYR A 421 0.75 22.85 -5.36
CA TYR A 421 0.01 22.92 -6.63
C TYR A 421 -1.52 22.92 -6.50
N VAL A 422 -2.10 22.46 -5.38
CA VAL A 422 -3.55 22.54 -5.20
C VAL A 422 -4.02 23.88 -4.62
N ARG A 423 -3.11 24.75 -4.19
CA ARG A 423 -3.46 26.07 -3.67
C ARG A 423 -4.34 26.86 -4.65
N GLY A 424 -5.44 27.43 -4.15
CA GLY A 424 -6.40 28.20 -4.95
C GLY A 424 -7.41 27.36 -5.72
N LYS A 425 -7.35 26.02 -5.67
CA LYS A 425 -8.40 25.17 -6.19
C LYS A 425 -9.60 25.12 -5.26
N PRO A 426 -10.81 24.92 -5.78
CA PRO A 426 -11.98 24.68 -4.94
C PRO A 426 -11.83 23.36 -4.17
N TYR A 427 -12.29 23.32 -2.94
CA TYR A 427 -12.33 22.10 -2.14
C TYR A 427 -13.67 21.94 -1.41
N LEU A 428 -13.96 20.71 -1.06
CA LEU A 428 -15.01 20.32 -0.14
C LEU A 428 -14.35 19.54 1.01
N SER A 429 -14.40 20.07 2.24
CA SER A 429 -13.79 19.38 3.38
C SER A 429 -14.65 18.23 3.86
N PHE A 430 -14.03 17.08 4.08
CA PHE A 430 -14.64 15.93 4.75
C PHE A 430 -14.54 16.03 6.28
N VAL A 431 -13.61 16.84 6.78
CA VAL A 431 -13.36 16.97 8.21
C VAL A 431 -14.28 18.00 8.80
N GLY A 432 -15.36 17.53 9.38
CA GLY A 432 -16.09 18.27 10.39
C GLY A 432 -17.25 19.16 9.97
N THR A 433 -17.36 19.69 8.75
CA THR A 433 -18.40 20.68 8.52
C THR A 433 -18.99 20.76 7.10
N GLY A 434 -18.51 19.95 6.14
CA GLY A 434 -18.91 20.13 4.74
C GLY A 434 -18.54 21.52 4.19
N GLN A 435 -17.54 22.17 4.75
CA GLN A 435 -17.10 23.49 4.33
C GLN A 435 -16.62 23.45 2.88
N ARG A 436 -17.10 24.39 2.10
CA ARG A 436 -16.65 24.66 0.75
C ARG A 436 -15.76 25.88 0.76
N GLY A 437 -14.72 25.88 -0.04
CA GLY A 437 -13.81 27.01 -0.14
C GLY A 437 -12.75 26.79 -1.20
N PHE A 438 -11.64 27.46 -1.01
CA PHE A 438 -10.46 27.31 -1.85
C PHE A 438 -9.28 26.92 -0.96
N TYR A 439 -8.43 26.02 -1.43
CA TYR A 439 -7.22 25.65 -0.71
C TYR A 439 -6.36 26.87 -0.42
N GLY A 440 -6.10 27.12 0.86
CA GLY A 440 -5.20 28.15 1.35
C GLY A 440 -3.72 27.75 1.17
N LYS A 441 -2.85 28.23 2.06
CA LYS A 441 -1.41 27.83 2.10
C LYS A 441 -1.24 26.42 2.67
N GLN A 442 -2.14 26.00 3.55
CA GLN A 442 -2.17 24.70 4.20
C GLN A 442 -3.60 24.17 4.17
N ALA A 443 -3.72 22.85 4.25
CA ALA A 443 -4.98 22.14 4.37
C ALA A 443 -4.78 20.82 5.12
N TYR A 444 -5.85 20.24 5.64
CA TYR A 444 -5.79 18.91 6.26
C TYR A 444 -5.34 17.87 5.26
N ALA A 445 -4.48 16.96 5.70
CA ALA A 445 -3.91 15.91 4.89
C ALA A 445 -5.00 15.06 4.20
N VAL A 446 -6.08 14.77 4.91
CA VAL A 446 -7.22 14.03 4.38
C VAL A 446 -7.95 14.75 3.25
N ASP A 447 -8.12 16.07 3.33
CA ASP A 447 -8.79 16.85 2.29
C ASP A 447 -7.93 16.90 1.01
N VAL A 448 -6.61 17.00 1.18
CA VAL A 448 -5.66 16.98 0.07
C VAL A 448 -5.58 15.59 -0.58
N LEU A 449 -5.56 14.52 0.21
CA LEU A 449 -5.64 13.15 -0.30
C LEU A 449 -6.89 12.95 -1.14
N GLN A 450 -8.03 13.42 -0.66
CA GLN A 450 -9.28 13.35 -1.40
C GLN A 450 -9.19 14.08 -2.75
N GLU A 451 -8.65 15.28 -2.79
CA GLU A 451 -8.44 16.02 -4.05
C GLU A 451 -7.61 15.20 -5.03
N VAL A 452 -6.46 14.68 -4.58
CA VAL A 452 -5.55 13.91 -5.43
C VAL A 452 -6.23 12.65 -5.98
N VAL A 453 -6.93 11.90 -5.13
CA VAL A 453 -7.64 10.67 -5.53
C VAL A 453 -8.76 10.96 -6.53
N VAL A 454 -9.60 11.94 -6.24
CA VAL A 454 -10.74 12.30 -7.08
C VAL A 454 -10.26 12.75 -8.46
N GLN A 455 -9.22 13.58 -8.52
CA GLN A 455 -8.67 14.04 -9.80
C GLN A 455 -7.93 12.94 -10.56
N ALA A 456 -7.25 12.03 -9.87
CA ALA A 456 -6.63 10.87 -10.51
C ALA A 456 -7.66 9.93 -11.15
N LEU A 457 -8.81 9.73 -10.51
CA LEU A 457 -9.91 8.96 -11.05
C LEU A 457 -10.60 9.68 -12.22
N ALA A 458 -10.76 11.02 -12.13
CA ALA A 458 -11.33 11.82 -13.20
C ALA A 458 -10.55 11.74 -14.50
N ALA A 459 -9.21 11.73 -14.41
CA ALA A 459 -8.33 11.57 -15.56
C ALA A 459 -8.51 10.23 -16.30
N ARG A 460 -9.11 9.24 -15.64
CA ARG A 460 -9.41 7.91 -16.21
C ARG A 460 -10.83 7.80 -16.79
N GLY A 461 -11.47 8.93 -17.09
CA GLY A 461 -12.82 8.96 -17.66
C GLY A 461 -13.94 8.80 -16.62
N LEU A 462 -13.62 8.76 -15.34
CA LEU A 462 -14.57 8.65 -14.24
C LEU A 462 -15.10 10.01 -13.78
N SER A 463 -15.19 10.99 -14.68
CA SER A 463 -15.71 12.33 -14.38
C SER A 463 -17.16 12.32 -13.87
N VAL A 464 -17.96 11.33 -14.28
CA VAL A 464 -19.30 11.10 -13.72
C VAL A 464 -19.22 10.69 -12.24
N ALA A 465 -18.18 9.94 -11.86
CA ALA A 465 -17.92 9.59 -10.47
C ALA A 465 -17.57 10.82 -9.60
N LEU A 466 -16.96 11.85 -10.19
CA LEU A 466 -16.70 13.13 -9.53
C LEU A 466 -17.99 13.81 -9.05
N GLY A 467 -18.99 13.88 -9.91
CA GLY A 467 -20.30 14.43 -9.55
C GLY A 467 -20.99 13.59 -8.48
N ALA A 468 -20.94 12.26 -8.60
CA ALA A 468 -21.48 11.35 -7.61
C ALA A 468 -20.75 11.45 -6.26
N PHE A 469 -19.42 11.56 -6.27
CA PHE A 469 -18.61 11.73 -5.06
C PHE A 469 -18.91 13.07 -4.38
N GLN A 470 -18.97 14.15 -5.13
CA GLN A 470 -19.34 15.46 -4.60
C GLN A 470 -20.77 15.49 -4.05
N THR A 471 -21.72 14.85 -4.73
CA THR A 471 -23.12 14.76 -4.28
C THR A 471 -23.25 13.87 -3.04
N ALA A 472 -22.55 12.77 -2.98
CA ALA A 472 -22.56 11.88 -1.81
C ALA A 472 -21.84 12.51 -0.61
N ALA A 473 -20.72 13.19 -0.84
CA ALA A 473 -20.07 13.99 0.19
C ALA A 473 -21.02 15.06 0.76
N LEU A 474 -21.82 15.70 -0.08
CA LEU A 474 -22.86 16.64 0.34
C LEU A 474 -24.00 15.97 1.11
N GLY A 475 -24.45 14.76 0.67
CA GLY A 475 -25.50 13.99 1.36
C GLY A 475 -25.06 13.43 2.70
N ILE A 476 -23.78 13.11 2.86
CA ILE A 476 -23.19 12.69 4.15
C ILE A 476 -23.24 13.85 5.16
N PHE A 477 -23.20 15.10 4.70
CA PHE A 477 -23.21 16.29 5.55
C PHE A 477 -24.60 16.83 5.87
N ASP A 478 -25.66 16.34 5.24
CA ASP A 478 -27.05 16.74 5.53
C ASP A 478 -27.61 16.14 6.85
N GLY A 479 -26.79 16.01 7.87
CA GLY A 479 -27.23 15.85 9.25
C GLY A 479 -27.12 14.44 9.85
N GLN A 480 -26.43 13.50 9.24
CA GLN A 480 -26.31 12.13 9.78
C GLN A 480 -24.95 11.74 10.35
N LEU A 481 -23.94 12.60 10.28
CA LEU A 481 -22.67 12.35 10.97
C LEU A 481 -22.49 13.40 12.08
N PRO A 482 -22.28 12.97 13.33
CA PRO A 482 -21.69 13.86 14.31
C PRO A 482 -20.30 14.27 13.80
N PRO A 483 -19.85 15.51 14.04
CA PRO A 483 -18.52 15.95 13.65
C PRO A 483 -17.49 14.98 14.26
N LEU A 484 -16.70 14.34 13.41
CA LEU A 484 -15.69 13.36 13.84
C LEU A 484 -14.62 13.99 14.72
N ILE A 485 -14.43 15.30 14.61
CA ILE A 485 -13.49 16.07 15.45
C ILE A 485 -14.02 17.52 15.52
N SER A 486 -14.19 18.08 16.71
CA SER A 486 -14.35 19.52 16.85
C SER A 486 -13.00 20.19 16.58
N PRO A 487 -12.95 21.31 15.85
CA PRO A 487 -11.70 22.05 15.69
C PRO A 487 -11.16 22.39 17.08
N VAL A 488 -9.89 22.09 17.32
CA VAL A 488 -9.16 22.58 18.49
C VAL A 488 -9.16 24.10 18.36
N PRO A 489 -9.61 24.86 19.35
CA PRO A 489 -9.50 26.31 19.29
C PRO A 489 -8.02 26.70 19.14
N ASP A 490 -7.73 27.63 18.26
CA ASP A 490 -6.42 28.27 18.16
C ASP A 490 -6.01 28.76 19.55
N SER A 491 -4.96 28.18 20.10
CA SER A 491 -4.29 28.64 21.32
C SER A 491 -2.97 29.31 20.94
#